data_1e495ff3d722e53be4d2ee9c6fc0fd17
#
_entry.id   1e495ff3d722e53be4d2ee9c6fc0fd17
#
_cell.length_a   1.000
_cell.length_b   1.000
_cell.length_c   1.000
_cell.angle_alpha   90.00
_cell.angle_beta   90.00
_cell.angle_gamma   90.00
#
_symmetry.space_group_name_H-M   'P 1'
#
loop_
_entity.id
_entity.type
_entity.pdbx_description
1 polymer ?
#
loop_
_entity_poly.entity_id
_entity_poly.type
_entity_poly.pdbx_seq_one_letter_code
_entity_poly.pdbx_strand_id
1 'polypeptide(L)'
;MIATESHDLAIVGGGPAGLACALYATRYGIDAVTVERGAFGGQISTTPEVDNYPGFPEIAGRDLGEQLYEHAKSLGASILQDEVTSLSKTADGFELECYGVTLKAKAVVYTAGAQPRMAGFAGEDSFRGRGVSYCATCDGMFYRGKDIYVVGGGNTACEEALYLSKIGKQVTMVVRKDRMRAAQSLQDKIASSSSILVRYQTKIESIEGEVLPSRITLRSLVND
;
A
#
# COMPACT_ATOMS: atom_id res chain seq x y z
N MET A 1 3.49 14.44 -32.03
CA MET A 1 4.61 14.81 -31.13
C MET A 1 4.03 14.89 -29.71
N ILE A 2 4.63 14.23 -28.73
CA ILE A 2 4.27 14.36 -27.33
C ILE A 2 4.65 15.77 -26.88
N ALA A 3 3.76 16.48 -26.17
CA ALA A 3 4.03 17.81 -25.66
C ALA A 3 5.14 17.75 -24.59
N THR A 4 5.92 18.82 -24.49
CA THR A 4 6.92 18.97 -23.43
C THR A 4 6.57 20.18 -22.58
N GLU A 5 6.45 20.00 -21.27
CA GLU A 5 6.17 21.03 -20.29
C GLU A 5 7.35 21.17 -19.32
N SER A 6 7.56 22.38 -18.81
CA SER A 6 8.69 22.67 -17.92
C SER A 6 8.17 23.30 -16.62
N HIS A 7 8.64 22.78 -15.48
CA HIS A 7 8.24 23.21 -14.14
C HIS A 7 9.48 23.35 -13.23
N ASP A 8 9.33 24.06 -12.12
CA ASP A 8 10.36 24.11 -11.09
C ASP A 8 10.42 22.79 -10.31
N LEU A 9 9.24 22.17 -10.10
CA LEU A 9 9.10 20.95 -9.31
C LEU A 9 8.13 19.96 -9.98
N ALA A 10 8.55 18.70 -10.12
CA ALA A 10 7.65 17.60 -10.41
C ALA A 10 7.45 16.72 -9.17
N ILE A 11 6.19 16.41 -8.85
CA ILE A 11 5.81 15.54 -7.72
C ILE A 11 5.24 14.26 -8.31
N VAL A 12 5.88 13.13 -8.04
CA VAL A 12 5.47 11.83 -8.56
C VAL A 12 4.66 11.08 -7.50
N GLY A 13 3.36 10.96 -7.71
CA GLY A 13 2.40 10.31 -6.83
C GLY A 13 1.47 11.29 -6.12
N GLY A 14 0.15 11.08 -6.26
CA GLY A 14 -0.94 11.87 -5.70
C GLY A 14 -1.55 11.28 -4.42
N GLY A 15 -0.75 10.55 -3.62
CA GLY A 15 -1.12 10.13 -2.27
C GLY A 15 -1.00 11.28 -1.26
N PRO A 16 -1.23 11.03 0.05
CA PRO A 16 -1.19 12.08 1.08
C PRO A 16 0.10 12.89 1.09
N ALA A 17 1.24 12.24 0.86
CA ALA A 17 2.55 12.91 0.83
C ALA A 17 2.68 13.84 -0.38
N GLY A 18 2.27 13.38 -1.58
CA GLY A 18 2.32 14.19 -2.80
C GLY A 18 1.34 15.34 -2.76
N LEU A 19 0.11 15.12 -2.31
CA LEU A 19 -0.90 16.17 -2.18
C LEU A 19 -0.49 17.22 -1.13
N ALA A 20 0.10 16.81 -0.02
CA ALA A 20 0.66 17.74 0.96
C ALA A 20 1.82 18.56 0.34
N CYS A 21 2.71 17.93 -0.42
CA CYS A 21 3.78 18.61 -1.13
C CYS A 21 3.22 19.62 -2.14
N ALA A 22 2.25 19.22 -2.96
CA ALA A 22 1.59 20.08 -3.95
C ALA A 22 0.94 21.31 -3.29
N LEU A 23 0.23 21.09 -2.19
CA LEU A 23 -0.40 22.16 -1.41
C LEU A 23 0.63 23.20 -0.96
N TYR A 24 1.75 22.77 -0.38
CA TYR A 24 2.77 23.71 0.08
C TYR A 24 3.55 24.34 -1.06
N ALA A 25 3.87 23.60 -2.14
CA ALA A 25 4.49 24.17 -3.33
C ALA A 25 3.65 25.35 -3.88
N THR A 26 2.35 25.14 -4.03
CA THR A 26 1.41 26.18 -4.47
C THR A 26 1.39 27.38 -3.51
N ARG A 27 1.35 27.15 -2.20
CA ARG A 27 1.37 28.22 -1.20
C ARG A 27 2.65 29.06 -1.23
N TYR A 28 3.77 28.45 -1.62
CA TYR A 28 5.05 29.15 -1.78
C TYR A 28 5.26 29.73 -3.18
N GLY A 29 4.29 29.61 -4.07
CA GLY A 29 4.40 30.13 -5.45
C GLY A 29 5.41 29.38 -6.31
N ILE A 30 5.70 28.12 -5.96
CA ILE A 30 6.56 27.24 -6.77
C ILE A 30 5.72 26.72 -7.94
N ASP A 31 6.23 26.85 -9.16
CA ASP A 31 5.64 26.19 -10.33
C ASP A 31 5.86 24.68 -10.23
N ALA A 32 4.83 23.98 -9.78
CA ALA A 32 4.86 22.55 -9.50
C ALA A 32 3.75 21.81 -10.21
N VAL A 33 4.06 20.60 -10.71
CA VAL A 33 3.07 19.67 -11.26
C VAL A 33 3.11 18.36 -10.48
N THR A 34 1.94 17.83 -10.11
CA THR A 34 1.80 16.50 -9.47
C THR A 34 1.26 15.52 -10.49
N VAL A 35 1.94 14.38 -10.65
CA VAL A 35 1.51 13.32 -11.57
C VAL A 35 1.01 12.14 -10.76
N GLU A 36 -0.24 11.71 -11.01
CA GLU A 36 -0.84 10.52 -10.38
C GLU A 36 -1.46 9.61 -11.45
N ARG A 37 -1.11 8.32 -11.41
CA ARG A 37 -1.60 7.34 -12.36
C ARG A 37 -2.99 6.79 -12.07
N GLY A 38 -3.38 6.78 -10.81
CA GLY A 38 -4.61 6.19 -10.32
C GLY A 38 -5.56 7.20 -9.71
N ALA A 39 -6.34 6.75 -8.75
CA ALA A 39 -7.18 7.64 -7.96
C ALA A 39 -6.33 8.43 -6.97
N PHE A 40 -6.66 9.71 -6.80
CA PHE A 40 -6.00 10.57 -5.81
C PHE A 40 -6.26 10.09 -4.40
N GLY A 41 -5.30 10.34 -3.49
CA GLY A 41 -5.30 9.82 -2.14
C GLY A 41 -4.45 8.55 -1.98
N GLY A 42 -4.06 7.89 -3.07
CA GLY A 42 -3.16 6.73 -3.03
C GLY A 42 -3.70 5.57 -2.19
N GLN A 43 -2.83 4.85 -1.49
CA GLN A 43 -3.20 3.67 -0.70
C GLN A 43 -4.19 3.97 0.43
N ILE A 44 -4.20 5.17 1.00
CA ILE A 44 -5.12 5.50 2.09
C ILE A 44 -6.58 5.42 1.63
N SER A 45 -6.85 5.70 0.36
CA SER A 45 -8.20 5.62 -0.21
C SER A 45 -8.78 4.21 -0.24
N THR A 46 -7.96 3.18 -0.08
CA THR A 46 -8.40 1.78 0.00
C THR A 46 -8.68 1.31 1.43
N THR A 47 -8.36 2.13 2.43
CA THR A 47 -8.58 1.83 3.85
C THR A 47 -10.00 2.20 4.24
N PRO A 48 -10.81 1.28 4.79
CA PRO A 48 -12.19 1.60 5.19
C PRO A 48 -12.28 2.71 6.22
N GLU A 49 -11.36 2.74 7.18
CA GLU A 49 -11.36 3.65 8.31
C GLU A 49 -9.93 4.08 8.67
N VAL A 50 -9.74 5.35 8.91
CA VAL A 50 -8.48 5.98 9.37
C VAL A 50 -8.78 6.71 10.67
N ASP A 51 -8.16 6.28 11.78
CA ASP A 51 -8.33 6.81 13.13
C ASP A 51 -7.07 7.49 13.70
N ASN A 52 -6.02 7.55 12.90
CA ASN A 52 -4.69 8.00 13.31
C ASN A 52 -4.15 9.17 12.47
N TYR A 53 -5.01 9.86 11.72
CA TYR A 53 -4.65 11.06 10.98
C TYR A 53 -5.01 12.30 11.78
N PRO A 54 -4.03 13.20 12.12
CA PRO A 54 -4.32 14.37 12.96
C PRO A 54 -5.40 15.26 12.35
N GLY A 55 -6.39 15.63 13.17
CA GLY A 55 -7.55 16.44 12.77
C GLY A 55 -8.81 15.61 12.43
N PHE A 56 -8.67 14.30 12.28
CA PHE A 56 -9.79 13.39 12.05
C PHE A 56 -9.74 12.25 13.06
N PRO A 57 -10.63 12.22 14.09
CA PRO A 57 -10.69 11.10 15.04
C PRO A 57 -11.04 9.78 14.36
N GLU A 58 -11.85 9.85 13.30
CA GLU A 58 -12.28 8.74 12.47
C GLU A 58 -12.75 9.30 11.12
N ILE A 59 -12.26 8.76 10.02
CA ILE A 59 -12.68 9.12 8.67
C ILE A 59 -12.46 7.93 7.73
N ALA A 60 -13.35 7.75 6.75
CA ALA A 60 -13.10 6.80 5.68
C ALA A 60 -11.86 7.23 4.86
N GLY A 61 -10.97 6.29 4.57
CA GLY A 61 -9.73 6.62 3.85
C GLY A 61 -9.98 7.24 2.48
N ARG A 62 -11.06 6.83 1.80
CA ARG A 62 -11.51 7.45 0.55
C ARG A 62 -11.83 8.93 0.74
N ASP A 63 -12.60 9.27 1.78
CA ASP A 63 -13.03 10.64 2.04
C ASP A 63 -11.83 11.51 2.46
N LEU A 64 -10.89 10.93 3.21
CA LEU A 64 -9.63 11.62 3.54
C LEU A 64 -8.81 11.90 2.28
N GLY A 65 -8.67 10.92 1.39
CA GLY A 65 -7.96 11.09 0.11
C GLY A 65 -8.58 12.18 -0.76
N GLU A 66 -9.91 12.18 -0.85
CA GLU A 66 -10.67 13.20 -1.60
C GLU A 66 -10.52 14.60 -0.98
N GLN A 67 -10.61 14.73 0.34
CA GLN A 67 -10.40 16.01 1.02
C GLN A 67 -8.99 16.57 0.81
N LEU A 68 -7.97 15.73 0.87
CA LEU A 68 -6.59 16.14 0.59
C LEU A 68 -6.42 16.64 -0.86
N TYR A 69 -7.03 15.94 -1.81
CA TYR A 69 -7.02 16.32 -3.23
C TYR A 69 -7.73 17.65 -3.46
N GLU A 70 -8.97 17.78 -2.99
CA GLU A 70 -9.74 19.00 -3.15
C GLU A 70 -9.09 20.20 -2.45
N HIS A 71 -8.45 20.00 -1.30
CA HIS A 71 -7.71 21.06 -0.62
C HIS A 71 -6.53 21.56 -1.48
N ALA A 72 -5.70 20.66 -2.02
CA ALA A 72 -4.59 21.06 -2.88
C ALA A 72 -5.10 21.79 -4.15
N LYS A 73 -6.15 21.24 -4.78
CA LYS A 73 -6.77 21.79 -5.98
C LYS A 73 -7.40 23.17 -5.75
N SER A 74 -8.08 23.37 -4.62
CA SER A 74 -8.70 24.65 -4.27
C SER A 74 -7.71 25.80 -4.14
N LEU A 75 -6.45 25.51 -3.84
CA LEU A 75 -5.36 26.47 -3.80
C LEU A 75 -4.70 26.69 -5.16
N GLY A 76 -5.11 25.95 -6.20
CA GLY A 76 -4.58 26.09 -7.56
C GLY A 76 -3.42 25.14 -7.87
N ALA A 77 -3.24 24.05 -7.11
CA ALA A 77 -2.21 23.05 -7.43
C ALA A 77 -2.44 22.46 -8.83
N SER A 78 -1.39 22.40 -9.64
CA SER A 78 -1.42 21.71 -10.93
C SER A 78 -1.31 20.21 -10.72
N ILE A 79 -2.31 19.49 -11.17
CA ILE A 79 -2.44 18.04 -10.97
C ILE A 79 -2.74 17.40 -12.33
N LEU A 80 -1.87 16.48 -12.73
CA LEU A 80 -1.96 15.73 -13.98
C LEU A 80 -2.27 14.26 -13.67
N GLN A 81 -3.34 13.76 -14.28
CA GLN A 81 -3.63 12.32 -14.23
C GLN A 81 -2.92 11.64 -15.39
N ASP A 82 -1.74 11.11 -15.11
CA ASP A 82 -0.89 10.36 -16.05
C ASP A 82 0.07 9.46 -15.27
N GLU A 83 0.80 8.60 -15.92
CA GLU A 83 1.79 7.73 -15.31
C GLU A 83 3.20 8.12 -15.74
N VAL A 84 4.08 8.36 -14.76
CA VAL A 84 5.51 8.52 -15.01
C VAL A 84 6.10 7.15 -15.30
N THR A 85 6.50 6.93 -16.54
CA THR A 85 7.07 5.66 -17.03
C THR A 85 8.59 5.63 -16.92
N SER A 86 9.23 6.80 -16.96
CA SER A 86 10.69 6.95 -16.86
C SER A 86 11.03 8.25 -16.13
N LEU A 87 12.11 8.21 -15.36
CA LEU A 87 12.71 9.37 -14.69
C LEU A 87 14.22 9.36 -14.93
N SER A 88 14.73 10.38 -15.55
CA SER A 88 16.15 10.53 -15.83
C SER A 88 16.69 11.87 -15.32
N LYS A 89 17.96 11.88 -14.89
CA LYS A 89 18.69 13.10 -14.54
C LYS A 89 19.32 13.68 -15.78
N THR A 90 19.16 14.97 -16.00
CA THR A 90 19.76 15.75 -17.09
C THR A 90 20.80 16.73 -16.54
N ALA A 91 21.45 17.49 -17.43
CA ALA A 91 22.39 18.55 -17.03
C ALA A 91 21.67 19.67 -16.22
N ASP A 92 20.42 19.98 -16.59
CA ASP A 92 19.66 21.11 -16.06
C ASP A 92 18.57 20.72 -15.07
N GLY A 93 18.53 19.45 -14.63
CA GLY A 93 17.51 18.96 -13.71
C GLY A 93 17.10 17.51 -13.99
N PHE A 94 15.82 17.30 -14.24
CA PHE A 94 15.22 15.98 -14.45
C PHE A 94 14.24 16.01 -15.62
N GLU A 95 14.13 14.88 -16.28
CA GLU A 95 13.14 14.62 -17.32
C GLU A 95 12.30 13.40 -16.91
N LEU A 96 10.98 13.57 -16.98
CA LEU A 96 9.99 12.54 -16.67
C LEU A 96 9.19 12.26 -17.93
N GLU A 97 9.21 11.02 -18.38
CA GLU A 97 8.38 10.57 -19.49
C GLU A 97 7.04 10.08 -18.92
N CYS A 98 5.95 10.61 -19.44
CA CYS A 98 4.58 10.16 -19.16
C CYS A 98 3.94 9.67 -20.47
N TYR A 99 2.76 9.06 -20.40
CA TYR A 99 2.08 8.63 -21.62
C TYR A 99 1.63 9.81 -22.49
N GLY A 100 1.15 10.88 -21.90
CA GLY A 100 0.60 12.04 -22.62
C GLY A 100 1.56 13.23 -22.76
N VAL A 101 2.60 13.31 -21.94
CA VAL A 101 3.48 14.48 -21.86
C VAL A 101 4.89 14.08 -21.42
N THR A 102 5.89 14.85 -21.83
CA THR A 102 7.23 14.82 -21.24
C THR A 102 7.38 16.03 -20.32
N LEU A 103 7.72 15.81 -19.06
CA LEU A 103 7.93 16.86 -18.08
C LEU A 103 9.41 17.11 -17.86
N LYS A 104 9.82 18.37 -17.83
CA LYS A 104 11.14 18.81 -17.38
C LYS A 104 11.00 19.55 -16.06
N ALA A 105 11.84 19.20 -15.08
CA ALA A 105 11.78 19.84 -13.77
C ALA A 105 13.18 20.08 -13.20
N LYS A 106 13.35 21.20 -12.46
CA LYS A 106 14.59 21.48 -11.74
C LYS A 106 14.79 20.53 -10.57
N ALA A 107 13.68 20.10 -9.93
CA ALA A 107 13.66 19.16 -8.81
C ALA A 107 12.51 18.17 -8.94
N VAL A 108 12.68 17.00 -8.29
CA VAL A 108 11.63 15.97 -8.21
C VAL A 108 11.43 15.56 -6.76
N VAL A 109 10.16 15.50 -6.34
CA VAL A 109 9.76 14.85 -5.09
C VAL A 109 9.06 13.54 -5.41
N TYR A 110 9.66 12.42 -5.00
CA TYR A 110 9.16 11.09 -5.28
C TYR A 110 8.28 10.59 -4.12
N THR A 111 6.98 10.53 -4.36
CA THR A 111 5.93 10.14 -3.39
C THR A 111 5.04 9.01 -3.94
N ALA A 112 5.60 8.15 -4.79
CA ALA A 112 4.85 7.09 -5.46
C ALA A 112 4.38 5.95 -4.53
N GLY A 113 4.60 6.09 -3.22
CA GLY A 113 4.13 5.15 -2.21
C GLY A 113 4.86 3.82 -2.24
N ALA A 114 4.14 2.77 -1.88
CA ALA A 114 4.65 1.40 -1.84
C ALA A 114 3.66 0.45 -2.50
N GLN A 115 4.17 -0.69 -2.95
CA GLN A 115 3.32 -1.79 -3.41
C GLN A 115 3.55 -3.02 -2.51
N PRO A 116 2.53 -3.85 -2.30
CA PRO A 116 2.68 -5.11 -1.59
C PRO A 116 3.77 -5.97 -2.25
N ARG A 117 4.62 -6.57 -1.44
CA ARG A 117 5.59 -7.55 -1.93
C ARG A 117 4.94 -8.91 -1.99
N MET A 118 5.06 -9.57 -3.12
CA MET A 118 4.71 -10.98 -3.21
C MET A 118 5.58 -11.80 -2.24
N ALA A 119 4.98 -12.81 -1.63
CA ALA A 119 5.71 -13.72 -0.74
C ALA A 119 6.56 -14.73 -1.53
N GLY A 120 6.20 -14.98 -2.80
CA GLY A 120 6.96 -15.79 -3.76
C GLY A 120 6.73 -17.30 -3.64
N PHE A 121 5.55 -17.72 -3.19
CA PHE A 121 5.19 -19.13 -3.15
C PHE A 121 4.43 -19.58 -4.40
N ALA A 122 4.48 -20.88 -4.69
CA ALA A 122 3.76 -21.43 -5.84
C ALA A 122 2.25 -21.26 -5.70
N GLY A 123 1.60 -20.77 -6.76
CA GLY A 123 0.16 -20.49 -6.77
C GLY A 123 -0.25 -19.09 -6.30
N GLU A 124 0.67 -18.28 -5.74
CA GLU A 124 0.35 -16.95 -5.21
C GLU A 124 -0.36 -16.06 -6.23
N ASP A 125 0.21 -15.94 -7.42
CA ASP A 125 -0.37 -15.09 -8.48
C ASP A 125 -1.64 -15.71 -9.08
N SER A 126 -1.69 -17.02 -9.21
CA SER A 126 -2.84 -17.74 -9.77
C SER A 126 -4.11 -17.56 -8.94
N PHE A 127 -3.97 -17.40 -7.63
CA PHE A 127 -5.10 -17.21 -6.72
C PHE A 127 -5.29 -15.76 -6.25
N ARG A 128 -4.58 -14.81 -6.84
CA ARG A 128 -4.74 -13.38 -6.55
C ARG A 128 -6.17 -12.93 -6.82
N GLY A 129 -6.82 -12.32 -5.82
CA GLY A 129 -8.25 -11.95 -5.86
C GLY A 129 -9.20 -13.14 -5.74
N ARG A 130 -8.71 -14.37 -5.63
CA ARG A 130 -9.50 -15.60 -5.49
C ARG A 130 -9.02 -16.47 -4.32
N GLY A 131 -8.59 -15.85 -3.24
CA GLY A 131 -8.08 -16.54 -2.03
C GLY A 131 -6.73 -16.02 -1.56
N VAL A 132 -5.98 -15.33 -2.42
CA VAL A 132 -4.81 -14.53 -2.05
C VAL A 132 -5.17 -13.05 -2.17
N SER A 133 -4.95 -12.33 -1.07
CA SER A 133 -5.17 -10.89 -0.99
C SER A 133 -3.97 -10.21 -0.34
N TYR A 134 -3.78 -8.94 -0.67
CA TYR A 134 -2.77 -8.06 -0.09
C TYR A 134 -3.40 -6.90 0.70
N CYS A 135 -4.71 -6.94 0.91
CA CYS A 135 -5.45 -5.94 1.69
C CYS A 135 -6.50 -6.64 2.55
N ALA A 136 -6.19 -6.86 3.81
CA ALA A 136 -7.11 -7.53 4.73
C ALA A 136 -8.41 -6.76 4.93
N THR A 137 -8.34 -5.44 4.99
CA THR A 137 -9.51 -4.57 5.19
C THR A 137 -10.40 -4.48 3.94
N CYS A 138 -9.80 -4.58 2.73
CA CYS A 138 -10.56 -4.57 1.49
C CYS A 138 -11.34 -5.87 1.27
N ASP A 139 -10.68 -7.00 1.50
CA ASP A 139 -11.15 -8.32 1.06
C ASP A 139 -11.57 -9.23 2.22
N GLY A 140 -11.23 -8.88 3.47
CA GLY A 140 -11.38 -9.75 4.64
C GLY A 140 -12.79 -10.28 4.83
N MET A 141 -13.80 -9.49 4.50
CA MET A 141 -15.21 -9.89 4.63
C MET A 141 -15.61 -11.05 3.72
N PHE A 142 -14.93 -11.25 2.57
CA PHE A 142 -15.16 -12.41 1.69
C PHE A 142 -14.68 -13.72 2.32
N TYR A 143 -13.83 -13.63 3.33
CA TYR A 143 -13.24 -14.78 4.02
C TYR A 143 -13.83 -15.03 5.41
N ARG A 144 -15.00 -14.45 5.70
CA ARG A 144 -15.71 -14.66 6.97
C ARG A 144 -15.90 -16.14 7.26
N GLY A 145 -15.51 -16.56 8.46
CA GLY A 145 -15.63 -17.95 8.94
C GLY A 145 -14.69 -18.95 8.26
N LYS A 146 -13.72 -18.48 7.47
CA LYS A 146 -12.67 -19.33 6.86
C LYS A 146 -11.43 -19.39 7.72
N ASP A 147 -10.60 -20.39 7.47
CA ASP A 147 -9.24 -20.44 8.00
C ASP A 147 -8.37 -19.51 7.15
N ILE A 148 -7.69 -18.55 7.80
CA ILE A 148 -6.95 -17.48 7.14
C ILE A 148 -5.47 -17.59 7.51
N TYR A 149 -4.61 -17.42 6.51
CA TYR A 149 -3.16 -17.40 6.70
C TYR A 149 -2.62 -16.01 6.40
N VAL A 150 -1.96 -15.39 7.38
CA VAL A 150 -1.33 -14.07 7.25
C VAL A 150 0.18 -14.24 7.15
N VAL A 151 0.77 -13.80 6.03
CA VAL A 151 2.20 -13.97 5.77
C VAL A 151 2.96 -12.73 6.23
N GLY A 152 3.78 -12.89 7.25
CA GLY A 152 4.62 -11.81 7.76
C GLY A 152 4.68 -11.74 9.28
N GLY A 153 5.56 -10.88 9.79
CA GLY A 153 5.75 -10.63 11.22
C GLY A 153 6.14 -9.18 11.51
N GLY A 154 5.78 -8.25 10.62
CA GLY A 154 5.87 -6.80 10.83
C GLY A 154 4.56 -6.23 11.37
N ASN A 155 4.53 -4.90 11.59
CA ASN A 155 3.35 -4.21 12.12
C ASN A 155 2.10 -4.50 11.28
N THR A 156 2.15 -4.26 9.99
CA THR A 156 1.03 -4.51 9.07
C THR A 156 0.47 -5.93 9.18
N ALA A 157 1.33 -6.95 9.18
CA ALA A 157 0.86 -8.33 9.30
C ALA A 157 0.19 -8.61 10.65
N CYS A 158 0.67 -8.00 11.74
CA CYS A 158 0.05 -8.13 13.07
C CYS A 158 -1.30 -7.41 13.13
N GLU A 159 -1.38 -6.20 12.60
CA GLU A 159 -2.62 -5.42 12.51
C GLU A 159 -3.68 -6.14 11.69
N GLU A 160 -3.29 -6.62 10.50
CA GLU A 160 -4.16 -7.42 9.64
C GLU A 160 -4.63 -8.73 10.32
N ALA A 161 -3.72 -9.44 11.00
CA ALA A 161 -4.09 -10.65 11.73
C ALA A 161 -5.08 -10.37 12.85
N LEU A 162 -4.91 -9.28 13.60
CA LEU A 162 -5.85 -8.84 14.65
C LEU A 162 -7.20 -8.45 14.06
N TYR A 163 -7.22 -7.77 12.91
CA TYR A 163 -8.47 -7.46 12.22
C TYR A 163 -9.17 -8.73 11.73
N LEU A 164 -8.45 -9.59 11.03
CA LEU A 164 -8.99 -10.83 10.46
C LEU A 164 -9.43 -11.84 11.53
N SER A 165 -8.85 -11.81 12.72
CA SER A 165 -9.26 -12.68 13.83
C SER A 165 -10.67 -12.43 14.33
N LYS A 166 -11.25 -11.26 14.05
CA LYS A 166 -12.64 -10.91 14.34
C LYS A 166 -13.62 -11.46 13.29
N ILE A 167 -13.12 -11.87 12.14
CA ILE A 167 -13.89 -12.24 10.95
C ILE A 167 -13.73 -13.73 10.62
N GLY A 168 -12.50 -14.20 10.62
CA GLY A 168 -12.13 -15.57 10.28
C GLY A 168 -12.53 -16.57 11.38
N LYS A 169 -12.51 -17.86 11.01
CA LYS A 169 -12.65 -18.95 11.97
C LYS A 169 -11.37 -19.12 12.79
N GLN A 170 -10.24 -19.12 12.13
CA GLN A 170 -8.89 -19.21 12.70
C GLN A 170 -7.95 -18.38 11.85
N VAL A 171 -7.07 -17.61 12.47
CA VAL A 171 -5.98 -16.92 11.78
C VAL A 171 -4.66 -17.60 12.11
N THR A 172 -3.87 -17.94 11.11
CA THR A 172 -2.52 -18.46 11.27
C THR A 172 -1.52 -17.49 10.69
N MET A 173 -0.68 -16.88 11.52
CA MET A 173 0.44 -16.07 11.06
C MET A 173 1.61 -16.98 10.68
N VAL A 174 2.16 -16.77 9.48
CA VAL A 174 3.32 -17.50 8.96
C VAL A 174 4.52 -16.58 8.93
N VAL A 175 5.44 -16.77 9.88
CA VAL A 175 6.60 -15.91 10.12
C VAL A 175 7.88 -16.64 9.75
N ARG A 176 8.62 -16.17 8.74
CA ARG A 176 9.86 -16.85 8.28
C ARG A 176 10.98 -16.84 9.32
N LYS A 177 11.02 -15.84 10.20
CA LYS A 177 12.04 -15.73 11.24
C LYS A 177 11.58 -16.40 12.53
N ASP A 178 12.51 -16.54 13.47
CA ASP A 178 12.30 -17.02 14.83
C ASP A 178 11.49 -16.05 15.71
N ARG A 179 11.27 -14.81 15.24
CA ARG A 179 10.55 -13.74 15.95
C ARG A 179 9.85 -12.78 15.00
N MET A 180 8.85 -12.10 15.50
CA MET A 180 8.25 -10.94 14.86
C MET A 180 9.17 -9.71 14.95
N ARG A 181 8.94 -8.74 14.07
CA ARG A 181 9.60 -7.42 14.08
C ARG A 181 8.62 -6.30 14.38
N ALA A 182 7.37 -6.64 14.64
CA ALA A 182 6.32 -5.71 15.01
C ALA A 182 6.63 -5.05 16.35
N ALA A 183 6.00 -3.91 16.62
CA ALA A 183 6.02 -3.25 17.91
C ALA A 183 5.57 -4.22 19.02
N GLN A 184 6.17 -4.11 20.21
CA GLN A 184 5.88 -5.03 21.31
C GLN A 184 4.39 -5.05 21.67
N SER A 185 3.74 -3.91 21.66
CA SER A 185 2.29 -3.80 21.93
C SER A 185 1.42 -4.62 20.97
N LEU A 186 1.83 -4.75 19.70
CA LEU A 186 1.14 -5.61 18.74
C LEU A 186 1.43 -7.08 19.00
N GLN A 187 2.68 -7.42 19.34
CA GLN A 187 3.06 -8.80 19.69
C GLN A 187 2.28 -9.28 20.92
N ASP A 188 2.12 -8.44 21.92
CA ASP A 188 1.38 -8.76 23.14
C ASP A 188 -0.13 -9.00 22.84
N LYS A 189 -0.72 -8.19 21.95
CA LYS A 189 -2.09 -8.40 21.47
C LYS A 189 -2.24 -9.71 20.70
N ILE A 190 -1.28 -10.05 19.84
CA ILE A 190 -1.27 -11.32 19.12
C ILE A 190 -1.16 -12.49 20.10
N ALA A 191 -0.24 -12.43 21.07
CA ALA A 191 -0.03 -13.50 22.05
C ALA A 191 -1.24 -13.75 22.96
N SER A 192 -2.02 -12.70 23.25
CA SER A 192 -3.24 -12.80 24.07
C SER A 192 -4.48 -13.26 23.27
N SER A 193 -4.40 -13.37 21.96
CA SER A 193 -5.52 -13.79 21.12
C SER A 193 -5.61 -15.31 20.97
N SER A 194 -6.69 -15.92 21.41
CA SER A 194 -6.97 -17.36 21.23
C SER A 194 -7.31 -17.73 19.78
N SER A 195 -7.65 -16.77 18.95
CA SER A 195 -8.03 -16.95 17.53
C SER A 195 -6.83 -16.81 16.57
N ILE A 196 -5.64 -16.50 17.10
CA ILE A 196 -4.44 -16.32 16.29
C ILE A 196 -3.38 -17.34 16.69
N LEU A 197 -2.96 -18.15 15.73
CA LEU A 197 -1.83 -19.07 15.87
C LEU A 197 -0.62 -18.50 15.15
N VAL A 198 0.55 -18.49 15.77
CA VAL A 198 1.80 -18.05 15.12
C VAL A 198 2.71 -19.23 14.83
N ARG A 199 3.11 -19.39 13.58
CA ARG A 199 4.10 -20.37 13.13
C ARG A 199 5.38 -19.63 12.76
N TYR A 200 6.35 -19.67 13.65
CA TYR A 200 7.69 -19.16 13.41
C TYR A 200 8.50 -20.12 12.54
N GLN A 201 9.60 -19.61 11.97
CA GLN A 201 10.52 -20.37 11.12
C GLN A 201 9.76 -21.20 10.08
N THR A 202 8.74 -20.61 9.50
CA THR A 202 7.83 -21.26 8.57
C THR A 202 7.58 -20.36 7.37
N LYS A 203 7.49 -20.96 6.18
CA LYS A 203 7.03 -20.27 4.98
C LYS A 203 5.91 -21.06 4.32
N ILE A 204 5.09 -20.37 3.53
CA ILE A 204 4.21 -21.03 2.57
C ILE A 204 5.09 -21.53 1.42
N GLU A 205 4.93 -22.77 1.04
CA GLU A 205 5.60 -23.37 -0.12
C GLU A 205 4.70 -23.32 -1.34
N SER A 206 3.45 -23.74 -1.18
CA SER A 206 2.45 -23.70 -2.25
C SER A 206 1.04 -23.52 -1.72
N ILE A 207 0.17 -23.02 -2.58
CA ILE A 207 -1.28 -23.13 -2.46
C ILE A 207 -1.83 -23.80 -3.72
N GLU A 208 -2.85 -24.62 -3.54
CA GLU A 208 -3.45 -25.43 -4.58
C GLU A 208 -4.98 -25.41 -4.47
N GLY A 209 -5.65 -25.60 -5.59
CA GLY A 209 -7.10 -25.64 -5.71
C GLY A 209 -7.55 -25.50 -7.16
N GLU A 210 -8.81 -25.61 -7.43
CA GLU A 210 -9.38 -25.42 -8.77
C GLU A 210 -9.79 -23.95 -8.99
N VAL A 211 -10.84 -23.50 -8.35
CA VAL A 211 -11.36 -22.12 -8.45
C VAL A 211 -10.88 -21.26 -7.28
N LEU A 212 -10.91 -21.82 -6.08
CA LEU A 212 -10.43 -21.23 -4.84
C LEU A 212 -9.35 -22.14 -4.22
N PRO A 213 -8.46 -21.61 -3.40
CA PRO A 213 -7.52 -22.43 -2.65
C PRO A 213 -8.25 -23.43 -1.75
N SER A 214 -7.84 -24.69 -1.82
CA SER A 214 -8.34 -25.77 -0.96
C SER A 214 -7.25 -26.42 -0.13
N ARG A 215 -5.99 -26.22 -0.51
CA ARG A 215 -4.83 -26.75 0.20
C ARG A 215 -3.74 -25.69 0.30
N ILE A 216 -3.08 -25.64 1.44
CA ILE A 216 -1.87 -24.86 1.67
C ILE A 216 -0.76 -25.80 2.17
N THR A 217 0.41 -25.71 1.58
CA THR A 217 1.60 -26.44 2.03
C THR A 217 2.52 -25.48 2.75
N LEU A 218 2.86 -25.80 3.99
CA LEU A 218 3.80 -25.05 4.83
C LEU A 218 5.12 -25.81 4.91
N ARG A 219 6.24 -25.10 4.80
CA ARG A 219 7.58 -25.61 4.98
C ARG A 219 8.21 -25.03 6.25
N SER A 220 8.71 -25.91 7.12
CA SER A 220 9.54 -25.52 8.26
C SER A 220 10.94 -25.12 7.79
N LEU A 221 11.51 -24.08 8.41
CA LEU A 221 12.85 -23.58 8.16
C LEU A 221 13.81 -23.87 9.35
N VAL A 222 13.40 -24.74 10.26
CA VAL A 222 14.19 -25.05 11.48
C VAL A 222 15.48 -25.81 11.14
N ASN A 223 15.55 -26.47 9.98
CA ASN A 223 16.68 -27.31 9.54
C ASN A 223 17.18 -26.95 8.14
N ASP A 224 16.92 -25.74 7.65
CA ASP A 224 17.47 -25.24 6.37
C ASP A 224 18.76 -24.45 6.57
#